data_7244660588b8fe9fb5e4fded36126fda
#
_entry.id   7244660588b8fe9fb5e4fded36126fda
#
_cell.length_a   1.000
_cell.length_b   1.000
_cell.length_c   1.000
_cell.angle_alpha   90.00
_cell.angle_beta   90.00
_cell.angle_gamma   90.00
#
_symmetry.space_group_name_H-M   'P 1'
#
loop_
_entity.id
_entity.type
_entity.pdbx_description
1 polymer ?
#
loop_
_entity_poly.entity_id
_entity_poly.type
_entity_poly.pdbx_seq_one_letter_code
_entity_poly.pdbx_strand_id
1 'polypeptide(L)'
;EAKENERRWNEDKFDAKNQDPTNHYDKTRMKLNFEIGPDGKVHPLGYQEKSLEVRLQERLTELGWKPFKPDSKIQPNCCAKFIFGGNHDRTLEMAFGSQAVNLDKGADNSHLQRCPEIKQWAKDIYDWCAKRYGQKNIIGFQVHLDESSPHIHALVVPVGIRPKSGR
;
A
#
# COMPACT_ATOMS: atom_id res chain seq x y z
N GLU A 1 -5.10 -10.43 -1.05
CA GLU A 1 -4.54 -9.15 -1.51
C GLU A 1 -4.27 -8.18 -0.34
N ALA A 2 -5.26 -7.86 0.54
CA ALA A 2 -5.04 -6.97 1.69
C ALA A 2 -3.91 -7.47 2.62
N LYS A 3 -3.90 -8.75 2.98
CA LYS A 3 -2.83 -9.37 3.77
C LYS A 3 -1.47 -9.33 3.07
N GLU A 4 -1.47 -9.32 1.75
CA GLU A 4 -0.27 -9.20 0.93
C GLU A 4 0.32 -7.79 1.01
N ASN A 5 -0.51 -6.77 0.84
CA ASN A 5 -0.08 -5.39 0.94
C ASN A 5 0.47 -5.05 2.32
N GLU A 6 -0.10 -5.63 3.37
CA GLU A 6 0.34 -5.44 4.75
C GLU A 6 1.48 -6.40 5.16
N ARG A 7 1.91 -7.33 4.26
CA ARG A 7 2.89 -8.40 4.58
C ARG A 7 2.52 -9.20 5.84
N ARG A 8 1.21 -9.36 6.13
CA ARG A 8 0.73 -10.14 7.26
C ARG A 8 0.78 -11.63 6.94
N TRP A 9 1.98 -12.12 6.68
CA TRP A 9 2.27 -13.51 6.36
C TRP A 9 3.13 -14.14 7.46
N ASN A 10 2.90 -15.42 7.71
CA ASN A 10 3.89 -16.25 8.37
C ASN A 10 4.96 -16.70 7.37
N GLU A 11 6.02 -17.31 7.87
CA GLU A 11 7.17 -17.74 7.08
C GLU A 11 6.79 -18.73 5.98
N ASP A 12 5.97 -19.75 6.31
CA ASP A 12 5.50 -20.76 5.36
C ASP A 12 4.77 -20.14 4.18
N LYS A 13 3.94 -19.12 4.45
CA LYS A 13 3.18 -18.44 3.41
C LYS A 13 4.06 -17.54 2.54
N PHE A 14 5.07 -16.92 3.13
CA PHE A 14 6.07 -16.17 2.37
C PHE A 14 6.82 -17.10 1.40
N ASP A 15 7.30 -18.24 1.90
CA ASP A 15 8.04 -19.21 1.10
C ASP A 15 7.17 -19.80 -0.01
N ALA A 16 5.90 -20.14 0.29
CA ALA A 16 4.95 -20.61 -0.72
C ALA A 16 4.70 -19.55 -1.83
N LYS A 17 4.61 -18.25 -1.47
CA LYS A 17 4.48 -17.16 -2.44
C LYS A 17 5.73 -17.03 -3.32
N ASN A 18 6.92 -17.21 -2.75
CA ASN A 18 8.19 -17.14 -3.48
C ASN A 18 8.47 -18.37 -4.35
N GLN A 19 7.72 -19.46 -4.20
CA GLN A 19 7.80 -20.60 -5.14
C GLN A 19 7.26 -20.24 -6.52
N ASP A 20 6.32 -19.29 -6.61
CA ASP A 20 5.84 -18.78 -7.89
C ASP A 20 6.99 -18.02 -8.60
N PRO A 21 7.39 -18.42 -9.82
CA PRO A 21 8.49 -17.78 -10.53
C PRO A 21 8.22 -16.32 -10.90
N THR A 22 6.95 -15.90 -10.88
CA THR A 22 6.56 -14.49 -11.16
C THR A 22 6.68 -13.59 -9.94
N ASN A 23 6.80 -14.14 -8.75
CA ASN A 23 6.94 -13.40 -7.51
C ASN A 23 8.41 -13.29 -7.09
N HIS A 24 8.85 -12.09 -6.78
CA HIS A 24 10.21 -11.77 -6.34
C HIS A 24 10.16 -10.96 -5.05
N TYR A 25 9.82 -11.63 -3.94
CA TYR A 25 9.87 -11.01 -2.62
C TYR A 25 11.24 -11.26 -1.99
N ASP A 26 11.90 -10.18 -1.57
CA ASP A 26 13.19 -10.24 -0.90
C ASP A 26 12.99 -10.14 0.61
N LYS A 27 13.19 -11.26 1.30
CA LYS A 27 13.07 -11.38 2.77
C LYS A 27 13.99 -10.40 3.50
N THR A 28 15.19 -10.14 2.94
CA THR A 28 16.20 -9.28 3.55
C THR A 28 15.85 -7.80 3.47
N ARG A 29 14.99 -7.41 2.50
CA ARG A 29 14.47 -6.05 2.32
C ARG A 29 13.09 -5.81 2.96
N MET A 30 12.37 -6.84 3.42
CA MET A 30 11.03 -6.67 4.02
C MET A 30 10.99 -5.63 5.15
N LYS A 31 12.05 -5.57 5.98
CA LYS A 31 12.20 -4.57 7.04
C LYS A 31 12.28 -3.12 6.55
N LEU A 32 12.54 -2.93 5.25
CA LEU A 32 12.63 -1.63 4.61
C LEU A 32 11.28 -1.14 4.09
N ASN A 33 10.27 -2.02 4.00
CA ASN A 33 8.91 -1.60 3.71
C ASN A 33 8.40 -0.65 4.80
N PHE A 34 7.50 0.23 4.42
CA PHE A 34 6.93 1.18 5.36
C PHE A 34 5.50 1.56 4.97
N GLU A 35 4.81 2.23 5.87
CA GLU A 35 3.50 2.80 5.58
C GLU A 35 3.43 4.26 6.02
N ILE A 36 2.52 5.03 5.41
CA ILE A 36 2.15 6.34 5.93
C ILE A 36 0.82 6.17 6.67
N GLY A 37 0.87 6.48 7.96
CA GLY A 37 -0.26 6.33 8.86
C GLY A 37 -1.33 7.41 8.70
N PRO A 38 -2.46 7.27 9.42
CA PRO A 38 -3.52 8.28 9.40
C PRO A 38 -3.09 9.62 9.96
N ASP A 39 -1.95 9.69 10.66
CA ASP A 39 -1.30 10.93 11.12
C ASP A 39 -0.44 11.61 10.04
N GLY A 40 -0.35 11.02 8.84
CA GLY A 40 0.46 11.50 7.74
C GLY A 40 1.97 11.28 7.92
N LYS A 41 2.38 10.47 8.89
CA LYS A 41 3.79 10.18 9.17
C LYS A 41 4.20 8.80 8.68
N VAL A 42 5.51 8.66 8.45
CA VAL A 42 6.12 7.38 8.08
C VAL A 42 6.24 6.48 9.31
N HIS A 43 5.74 5.26 9.17
CA HIS A 43 5.78 4.21 10.19
C HIS A 43 6.32 2.90 9.59
N PRO A 44 6.85 1.99 10.40
CA PRO A 44 7.12 0.62 9.94
C PRO A 44 5.86 -0.02 9.35
N LEU A 45 6.01 -0.85 8.33
CA LEU A 45 4.88 -1.61 7.79
C LEU A 45 4.27 -2.51 8.88
N GLY A 46 2.94 -2.51 8.97
CA GLY A 46 2.22 -3.20 10.03
C GLY A 46 2.07 -2.42 11.34
N TYR A 47 2.43 -1.14 11.34
CA TYR A 47 2.21 -0.22 12.47
C TYR A 47 0.74 -0.20 12.92
N GLN A 48 -0.19 -0.25 11.98
CA GLN A 48 -1.62 -0.29 12.29
C GLN A 48 -2.03 -1.71 12.66
N GLU A 49 -2.52 -1.92 13.89
CA GLU A 49 -2.94 -3.24 14.39
C GLU A 49 -4.12 -3.82 13.60
N LYS A 50 -5.09 -2.97 13.26
CA LYS A 50 -6.27 -3.36 12.49
C LYS A 50 -5.91 -3.62 11.03
N SER A 51 -6.43 -4.71 10.48
CA SER A 51 -6.22 -5.02 9.06
C SER A 51 -6.91 -4.00 8.13
N LEU A 52 -6.47 -3.95 6.88
CA LEU A 52 -7.08 -3.10 5.84
C LEU A 52 -8.59 -3.34 5.72
N GLU A 53 -9.03 -4.60 5.81
CA GLU A 53 -10.45 -4.94 5.75
C GLU A 53 -11.25 -4.33 6.91
N VAL A 54 -10.70 -4.43 8.13
CA VAL A 54 -11.35 -3.88 9.33
C VAL A 54 -11.42 -2.36 9.23
N ARG A 55 -10.32 -1.70 8.87
CA ARG A 55 -10.26 -0.24 8.70
C ARG A 55 -11.23 0.26 7.62
N LEU A 56 -11.31 -0.46 6.50
CA LEU A 56 -12.28 -0.16 5.44
C LEU A 56 -13.72 -0.24 5.96
N GLN A 57 -14.06 -1.33 6.66
CA GLN A 57 -15.40 -1.53 7.19
C GLN A 57 -15.78 -0.47 8.23
N GLU A 58 -14.84 -0.09 9.11
CA GLU A 58 -15.05 0.99 10.08
C GLU A 58 -15.34 2.31 9.35
N ARG A 59 -14.52 2.65 8.34
CA ARG A 59 -14.73 3.89 7.58
C ARG A 59 -16.07 3.91 6.83
N LEU A 60 -16.45 2.81 6.22
CA LEU A 60 -17.75 2.69 5.55
C LEU A 60 -18.91 2.84 6.54
N THR A 61 -18.78 2.28 7.73
CA THR A 61 -19.77 2.41 8.82
C THR A 61 -19.91 3.86 9.27
N GLU A 62 -18.77 4.57 9.49
CA GLU A 62 -18.77 6.00 9.83
C GLU A 62 -19.48 6.87 8.76
N LEU A 63 -19.35 6.49 7.50
CA LEU A 63 -20.00 7.17 6.38
C LEU A 63 -21.48 6.80 6.24
N GLY A 64 -22.00 5.91 7.08
CA GLY A 64 -23.38 5.42 6.98
C GLY A 64 -23.64 4.54 5.76
N TRP A 65 -22.57 4.01 5.14
CA TRP A 65 -22.71 3.12 3.99
C TRP A 65 -23.36 1.79 4.42
N LYS A 66 -24.33 1.35 3.63
CA LYS A 66 -25.00 0.06 3.84
C LYS A 66 -24.71 -0.86 2.67
N PRO A 67 -24.25 -2.11 2.94
CA PRO A 67 -24.03 -3.07 1.87
C PRO A 67 -25.35 -3.38 1.13
N PHE A 68 -25.23 -3.62 -0.14
CA PHE A 68 -26.35 -4.14 -0.93
C PHE A 68 -26.66 -5.57 -0.50
N LYS A 69 -27.88 -6.02 -0.77
CA LYS A 69 -28.25 -7.42 -0.51
C LYS A 69 -27.30 -8.36 -1.26
N PRO A 70 -26.92 -9.50 -0.69
CA PRO A 70 -25.96 -10.42 -1.33
C PRO A 70 -26.38 -10.89 -2.72
N ASP A 71 -27.69 -10.99 -2.97
CA ASP A 71 -28.31 -11.38 -4.24
C ASP A 71 -28.54 -10.22 -5.21
N SER A 72 -28.14 -9.00 -4.84
CA SER A 72 -28.24 -7.85 -5.72
C SER A 72 -27.37 -8.01 -6.96
N LYS A 73 -27.94 -7.78 -8.13
CA LYS A 73 -27.20 -7.75 -9.40
C LYS A 73 -26.18 -6.62 -9.49
N ILE A 74 -26.31 -5.62 -8.63
CA ILE A 74 -25.42 -4.46 -8.59
C ILE A 74 -24.69 -4.47 -7.25
N GLN A 75 -23.38 -4.68 -7.30
CA GLN A 75 -22.49 -4.56 -6.15
C GLN A 75 -21.54 -3.39 -6.41
N PRO A 76 -21.83 -2.20 -5.88
CA PRO A 76 -21.01 -1.03 -6.15
C PRO A 76 -19.64 -1.16 -5.47
N ASN A 77 -18.62 -0.71 -6.15
CA ASN A 77 -17.30 -0.56 -5.55
C ASN A 77 -17.34 0.56 -4.50
N CYS A 78 -17.01 0.22 -3.26
CA CYS A 78 -16.97 1.17 -2.14
C CYS A 78 -15.57 1.75 -1.88
N CYS A 79 -14.54 1.25 -2.55
CA CYS A 79 -13.17 1.73 -2.44
C CYS A 79 -12.46 1.67 -3.78
N ALA A 80 -11.39 2.43 -3.92
CA ALA A 80 -10.48 2.40 -5.06
C ALA A 80 -9.08 2.03 -4.57
N LYS A 81 -8.42 1.14 -5.31
CA LYS A 81 -7.04 0.77 -5.10
C LYS A 81 -6.18 1.42 -6.17
N PHE A 82 -5.14 2.11 -5.75
CA PHE A 82 -4.12 2.68 -6.61
C PHE A 82 -2.80 1.98 -6.39
N ILE A 83 -2.07 1.81 -7.48
CA ILE A 83 -0.66 1.42 -7.46
C ILE A 83 0.10 2.58 -8.10
N PHE A 84 1.03 3.16 -7.33
CA PHE A 84 1.93 4.18 -7.83
C PHE A 84 3.31 3.55 -7.99
N GLY A 85 3.83 3.60 -9.18
CA GLY A 85 5.17 3.17 -9.53
C GLY A 85 5.82 4.20 -10.44
N GLY A 86 7.00 3.89 -10.92
CA GLY A 86 7.76 4.72 -11.83
C GLY A 86 8.69 3.90 -12.71
N ASN A 87 9.64 4.58 -13.36
CA ASN A 87 10.73 3.91 -14.03
C ASN A 87 11.51 3.06 -13.00
N HIS A 88 11.82 1.83 -13.37
CA HIS A 88 12.47 0.84 -12.49
C HIS A 88 13.76 1.38 -11.87
N ASP A 89 14.69 1.83 -12.70
CA ASP A 89 16.00 2.30 -12.22
C ASP A 89 15.87 3.54 -11.34
N ARG A 90 14.97 4.45 -11.72
CA ARG A 90 14.74 5.67 -10.95
C ARG A 90 14.11 5.40 -9.59
N THR A 91 13.17 4.46 -9.50
CA THR A 91 12.57 4.10 -8.21
C THR A 91 13.54 3.36 -7.30
N LEU A 92 14.42 2.53 -7.86
CA LEU A 92 15.51 1.91 -7.10
C LEU A 92 16.53 2.96 -6.60
N GLU A 93 16.91 3.91 -7.44
CA GLU A 93 17.79 5.02 -7.05
C GLU A 93 17.17 5.86 -5.93
N MET A 94 15.89 6.21 -6.00
CA MET A 94 15.19 6.91 -4.92
C MET A 94 15.14 6.10 -3.63
N ALA A 95 15.00 4.76 -3.74
CA ALA A 95 14.90 3.90 -2.59
C ALA A 95 16.24 3.66 -1.90
N PHE A 96 17.31 3.47 -2.67
CA PHE A 96 18.60 2.95 -2.18
C PHE A 96 19.81 3.78 -2.60
N GLY A 97 19.65 4.83 -3.41
CA GLY A 97 20.74 5.65 -3.90
C GLY A 97 21.74 4.86 -4.74
N SER A 98 23.03 5.01 -4.46
CA SER A 98 24.12 4.28 -5.13
C SER A 98 24.43 2.92 -4.51
N GLN A 99 23.64 2.45 -3.53
CA GLN A 99 23.84 1.14 -2.93
C GLN A 99 23.56 0.03 -3.95
N ALA A 100 24.45 -0.95 -4.02
CA ALA A 100 24.30 -2.07 -4.95
C ALA A 100 23.13 -2.97 -4.51
N VAL A 101 22.10 -3.04 -5.34
CA VAL A 101 20.93 -3.90 -5.15
C VAL A 101 21.09 -5.15 -6.03
N ASN A 102 21.07 -6.32 -5.41
CA ASN A 102 21.03 -7.57 -6.14
C ASN A 102 19.56 -8.04 -6.25
N LEU A 103 19.02 -8.09 -7.46
CA LEU A 103 17.65 -8.50 -7.73
C LEU A 103 17.49 -10.00 -8.01
N ASP A 104 18.57 -10.77 -7.93
CA ASP A 104 18.49 -12.23 -8.08
C ASP A 104 17.67 -12.82 -6.94
N LYS A 105 16.89 -13.85 -7.25
CA LYS A 105 16.04 -14.51 -6.28
C LYS A 105 16.89 -15.17 -5.19
N GLY A 106 16.62 -14.82 -3.94
CA GLY A 106 17.36 -15.31 -2.78
C GLY A 106 18.67 -14.56 -2.47
N ALA A 107 18.95 -13.47 -3.19
CA ALA A 107 20.10 -12.63 -2.88
C ALA A 107 19.97 -12.00 -1.48
N ASP A 108 21.11 -11.78 -0.85
CA ASP A 108 21.18 -11.05 0.43
C ASP A 108 21.40 -9.55 0.19
N ASN A 109 20.38 -8.78 0.47
CA ASN A 109 20.36 -7.32 0.44
C ASN A 109 20.24 -6.69 1.85
N SER A 110 20.61 -7.42 2.88
CA SER A 110 20.48 -6.98 4.29
C SER A 110 21.27 -5.72 4.63
N HIS A 111 22.30 -5.40 3.82
CA HIS A 111 23.12 -4.20 3.92
C HIS A 111 22.41 -2.92 3.50
N LEU A 112 21.31 -3.02 2.71
CA LEU A 112 20.62 -1.86 2.18
C LEU A 112 19.91 -1.04 3.26
N GLN A 113 19.92 0.27 3.05
CA GLN A 113 19.23 1.26 3.86
C GLN A 113 18.38 2.15 2.96
N ARG A 114 17.22 2.57 3.48
CA ARG A 114 16.35 3.50 2.77
C ARG A 114 16.98 4.89 2.66
N CYS A 115 16.98 5.45 1.46
CA CYS A 115 17.29 6.85 1.26
C CYS A 115 16.11 7.76 1.65
N PRO A 116 16.37 9.03 2.00
CA PRO A 116 15.32 10.00 2.30
C PRO A 116 14.36 10.24 1.13
N GLU A 117 14.85 10.14 -0.09
CA GLU A 117 14.13 10.45 -1.33
C GLU A 117 12.89 9.58 -1.52
N ILE A 118 12.96 8.28 -1.22
CA ILE A 118 11.80 7.39 -1.34
C ILE A 118 10.71 7.74 -0.33
N LYS A 119 11.09 8.23 0.84
CA LYS A 119 10.14 8.70 1.86
C LYS A 119 9.45 9.99 1.41
N GLN A 120 10.23 10.91 0.82
CA GLN A 120 9.68 12.16 0.31
C GLN A 120 8.72 11.90 -0.86
N TRP A 121 9.11 11.06 -1.82
CA TRP A 121 8.23 10.65 -2.92
C TRP A 121 6.91 10.04 -2.42
N ALA A 122 7.00 9.14 -1.44
CA ALA A 122 5.81 8.54 -0.84
C ALA A 122 4.93 9.59 -0.14
N LYS A 123 5.55 10.54 0.57
CA LYS A 123 4.85 11.64 1.24
C LYS A 123 4.12 12.55 0.25
N ASP A 124 4.75 12.90 -0.85
CA ASP A 124 4.16 13.76 -1.89
C ASP A 124 2.92 13.09 -2.51
N ILE A 125 2.99 11.78 -2.76
CA ILE A 125 1.84 11.00 -3.26
C ILE A 125 0.75 10.88 -2.20
N TYR A 126 1.12 10.67 -0.93
CA TYR A 126 0.15 10.64 0.17
C TYR A 126 -0.59 11.97 0.28
N ASP A 127 0.13 13.09 0.24
CA ASP A 127 -0.45 14.42 0.33
C ASP A 127 -1.37 14.73 -0.85
N TRP A 128 -1.01 14.27 -2.05
CA TRP A 128 -1.89 14.32 -3.21
C TRP A 128 -3.18 13.52 -2.98
N CYS A 129 -3.07 12.28 -2.47
CA CYS A 129 -4.23 11.46 -2.12
C CYS A 129 -5.10 12.15 -1.05
N ALA A 130 -4.47 12.71 0.00
CA ALA A 130 -5.16 13.39 1.09
C ALA A 130 -5.91 14.63 0.60
N LYS A 131 -5.31 15.41 -0.28
CA LYS A 131 -5.93 16.58 -0.91
C LYS A 131 -7.11 16.17 -1.80
N ARG A 132 -6.99 15.07 -2.53
CA ARG A 132 -7.99 14.62 -3.49
C ARG A 132 -9.17 13.92 -2.86
N TYR A 133 -8.92 13.05 -1.89
CA TYR A 133 -9.93 12.15 -1.31
C TYR A 133 -10.28 12.48 0.13
N GLY A 134 -9.46 13.28 0.81
CA GLY A 134 -9.52 13.52 2.25
C GLY A 134 -8.73 12.48 3.03
N GLN A 135 -7.91 12.94 3.97
CA GLN A 135 -7.00 12.10 4.76
C GLN A 135 -7.71 10.94 5.45
N LYS A 136 -8.89 11.17 6.03
CA LYS A 136 -9.70 10.14 6.69
C LYS A 136 -10.18 9.02 5.76
N ASN A 137 -10.14 9.26 4.45
CA ASN A 137 -10.58 8.29 3.44
C ASN A 137 -9.43 7.47 2.87
N ILE A 138 -8.19 7.70 3.31
CA ILE A 138 -7.04 6.87 3.01
C ILE A 138 -7.01 5.73 4.03
N ILE A 139 -7.45 4.55 3.61
CA ILE A 139 -7.58 3.37 4.46
C ILE A 139 -6.24 2.69 4.68
N GLY A 140 -5.39 2.71 3.66
CA GLY A 140 -4.05 2.16 3.70
C GLY A 140 -3.15 2.83 2.68
N PHE A 141 -1.87 2.94 3.02
CA PHE A 141 -0.84 3.51 2.16
C PHE A 141 0.49 2.82 2.45
N GLN A 142 0.74 1.73 1.74
CA GLN A 142 1.89 0.86 1.94
C GLN A 142 2.93 1.07 0.84
N VAL A 143 4.19 1.15 1.22
CA VAL A 143 5.34 1.29 0.32
C VAL A 143 6.17 0.03 0.38
N HIS A 144 6.25 -0.66 -0.74
CA HIS A 144 6.98 -1.90 -0.90
C HIS A 144 8.33 -1.65 -1.54
N LEU A 145 9.37 -2.10 -0.86
CA LEU A 145 10.77 -2.03 -1.29
C LEU A 145 11.40 -3.43 -1.40
N ASP A 146 10.62 -4.45 -1.12
CA ASP A 146 11.01 -5.86 -1.10
C ASP A 146 10.70 -6.62 -2.40
N GLU A 147 10.22 -5.92 -3.41
CA GLU A 147 9.96 -6.48 -4.74
C GLU A 147 10.96 -5.93 -5.77
N SER A 148 10.86 -6.37 -7.03
CA SER A 148 11.78 -5.93 -8.10
C SER A 148 11.81 -4.42 -8.28
N SER A 149 10.66 -3.76 -8.19
CA SER A 149 10.54 -2.30 -8.31
C SER A 149 9.83 -1.71 -7.11
N PRO A 150 10.38 -0.68 -6.46
CA PRO A 150 9.69 0.07 -5.42
C PRO A 150 8.36 0.64 -5.93
N HIS A 151 7.29 0.45 -5.15
CA HIS A 151 5.95 0.93 -5.50
C HIS A 151 5.08 1.14 -4.26
N ILE A 152 3.96 1.83 -4.47
CA ILE A 152 3.02 2.19 -3.40
C ILE A 152 1.67 1.56 -3.71
N HIS A 153 1.05 0.95 -2.71
CA HIS A 153 -0.36 0.60 -2.71
C HIS A 153 -1.14 1.59 -1.85
N ALA A 154 -2.10 2.28 -2.44
CA ALA A 154 -3.02 3.14 -1.71
C ALA A 154 -4.45 2.62 -1.86
N LEU A 155 -5.13 2.42 -0.72
CA LEU A 155 -6.54 2.07 -0.67
C LEU A 155 -7.32 3.27 -0.15
N VAL A 156 -8.26 3.77 -0.94
CA VAL A 156 -9.05 4.95 -0.59
C VAL A 156 -10.55 4.69 -0.72
N VAL A 157 -11.34 5.37 0.10
CA VAL A 157 -12.80 5.46 -0.06
C VAL A 157 -13.12 6.78 -0.76
N PRO A 158 -13.50 6.78 -2.05
CA PRO A 158 -13.83 8.00 -2.77
C PRO A 158 -15.21 8.53 -2.31
N VAL A 159 -15.19 9.56 -1.48
CA VAL A 159 -16.41 10.22 -0.99
C VAL A 159 -16.72 11.40 -1.91
N GLY A 160 -17.89 11.38 -2.53
CA GLY A 160 -18.41 12.46 -3.36
C GLY A 160 -19.67 13.08 -2.76
N ILE A 161 -19.86 14.38 -2.97
CA ILE A 161 -21.13 15.04 -2.69
C ILE A 161 -22.07 14.75 -3.87
N ARG A 162 -23.16 14.01 -3.61
CA ARG A 162 -24.21 13.84 -4.61
C ARG A 162 -24.90 15.20 -4.83
N PRO A 163 -24.90 15.75 -6.05
CA PRO A 163 -25.69 16.93 -6.33
C PRO A 163 -27.14 16.66 -5.91
N LYS A 164 -27.75 17.56 -5.15
CA LYS A 164 -29.20 17.49 -4.93
C LYS A 164 -29.85 17.51 -6.31
N SER A 165 -30.51 16.42 -6.69
CA SER A 165 -31.34 16.44 -7.87
C SER A 165 -32.38 17.55 -7.67
N GLY A 166 -32.19 18.65 -8.40
CA GLY A 166 -33.21 19.68 -8.48
C GLY A 166 -34.49 19.04 -8.98
N ARG A 167 -35.53 19.00 -8.17
CA ARG A 167 -36.91 18.95 -8.58
C ARG A 167 -37.44 20.36 -8.56
#